data_f0c84914a124091652733cd40e579964
#
_entry.id   f0c84914a124091652733cd40e579964
#
_cell.length_a   1.000
_cell.length_b   1.000
_cell.length_c   1.000
_cell.angle_alpha   90.00
_cell.angle_beta   90.00
_cell.angle_gamma   90.00
#
_symmetry.space_group_name_H-M   'P 1'
#
loop_
_entity.id
_entity.type
_entity.pdbx_description
1 polymer ?
#
loop_
_entity_poly.entity_id
_entity_poly.type
_entity_poly.pdbx_seq_one_letter_code
_entity_poly.pdbx_strand_id
1 'polypeptide(L)'
;MKKIITALALFASVISFAQTKIENVDAATFKKLIDEKKSYLIDLRTDDELKNKGFIKGATQIDYFKKDAEMVISKLDKTKTYLIYCAGGGRSGECAELMKKEGFTHVVNLEKGFDDWKKKGFEVEMKK
;
A
#
# COMPACT_ATOMS: atom_id res chain seq x y z
N MET A 1 5.37 -63.73 13.70
CA MET A 1 6.21 -62.58 13.40
C MET A 1 5.30 -61.35 13.17
N LYS A 2 5.31 -60.46 14.08
CA LYS A 2 4.57 -59.17 13.91
C LYS A 2 5.43 -58.21 13.12
N LYS A 3 4.99 -57.86 11.91
CA LYS A 3 5.62 -56.80 11.15
C LYS A 3 5.16 -55.48 11.73
N ILE A 4 6.06 -54.74 12.34
CA ILE A 4 5.79 -53.35 12.76
C ILE A 4 5.93 -52.47 11.53
N ILE A 5 4.81 -52.00 10.97
CA ILE A 5 4.82 -51.02 9.91
C ILE A 5 4.91 -49.67 10.62
N THR A 6 6.12 -49.08 10.64
CA THR A 6 6.30 -47.71 11.10
C THR A 6 5.80 -46.82 9.97
N ALA A 7 4.57 -46.30 10.12
CA ALA A 7 4.08 -45.26 9.21
C ALA A 7 4.87 -44.00 9.51
N LEU A 8 5.80 -43.66 8.61
CA LEU A 8 6.48 -42.39 8.64
C LEU A 8 5.46 -41.33 8.22
N ALA A 9 4.85 -40.67 9.20
CA ALA A 9 4.00 -39.53 8.91
C ALA A 9 4.90 -38.39 8.44
N LEU A 10 4.93 -38.15 7.14
CA LEU A 10 5.59 -36.98 6.55
C LEU A 10 4.72 -35.78 6.90
N PHE A 11 5.08 -35.03 7.93
CA PHE A 11 4.53 -33.72 8.17
C PHE A 11 5.12 -32.77 7.14
N ALA A 12 4.48 -32.64 5.99
CA ALA A 12 4.73 -31.52 5.12
C ALA A 12 4.18 -30.28 5.82
N SER A 13 5.06 -29.51 6.45
CA SER A 13 4.69 -28.17 6.91
C SER A 13 4.43 -27.34 5.66
N VAL A 14 3.15 -27.16 5.32
CA VAL A 14 2.72 -26.22 4.29
C VAL A 14 2.93 -24.83 4.88
N ILE A 15 4.03 -24.18 4.50
CA ILE A 15 4.21 -22.76 4.79
C ILE A 15 3.22 -22.03 3.90
N SER A 16 2.04 -21.72 4.45
CA SER A 16 1.05 -20.88 3.78
C SER A 16 1.53 -19.43 3.86
N PHE A 17 2.09 -18.91 2.76
CA PHE A 17 2.27 -17.47 2.62
C PHE A 17 0.90 -16.86 2.35
N ALA A 18 0.39 -16.08 3.32
CA ALA A 18 -0.80 -15.28 3.08
C ALA A 18 -0.52 -14.34 1.91
N GLN A 19 -1.38 -14.37 0.88
CA GLN A 19 -1.26 -13.46 -0.26
C GLN A 19 -1.59 -12.04 0.19
N THR A 20 -0.83 -11.08 -0.35
CA THR A 20 -1.14 -9.67 -0.20
C THR A 20 -2.49 -9.36 -0.82
N LYS A 21 -3.38 -8.75 -0.05
CA LYS A 21 -4.63 -8.20 -0.58
C LYS A 21 -4.35 -6.83 -1.17
N ILE A 22 -4.49 -6.68 -2.48
CA ILE A 22 -4.39 -5.41 -3.19
C ILE A 22 -5.79 -5.01 -3.64
N GLU A 23 -6.21 -3.79 -3.28
CA GLU A 23 -7.47 -3.21 -3.71
C GLU A 23 -7.20 -1.91 -4.47
N ASN A 24 -7.75 -1.78 -5.65
CA ASN A 24 -7.78 -0.53 -6.40
C ASN A 24 -9.16 0.10 -6.21
N VAL A 25 -9.20 1.28 -5.63
CA VAL A 25 -10.46 1.90 -5.22
C VAL A 25 -10.61 3.31 -5.80
N ASP A 26 -11.83 3.79 -5.84
CA ASP A 26 -12.15 5.17 -6.20
C ASP A 26 -11.93 6.15 -5.04
N ALA A 27 -12.05 7.44 -5.31
CA ALA A 27 -11.82 8.50 -4.33
C ALA A 27 -12.80 8.41 -3.14
N ALA A 28 -14.07 8.10 -3.39
CA ALA A 28 -15.07 8.00 -2.32
C ALA A 28 -14.77 6.85 -1.36
N THR A 29 -14.39 5.69 -1.88
CA THR A 29 -13.99 4.53 -1.08
C THR A 29 -12.69 4.81 -0.32
N PHE A 30 -11.73 5.46 -0.98
CA PHE A 30 -10.46 5.85 -0.35
C PHE A 30 -10.68 6.80 0.83
N LYS A 31 -11.53 7.81 0.64
CA LYS A 31 -11.92 8.75 1.72
C LYS A 31 -12.53 8.04 2.90
N LYS A 32 -13.42 7.09 2.66
CA LYS A 32 -14.05 6.28 3.70
C LYS A 32 -13.01 5.51 4.51
N LEU A 33 -12.04 4.89 3.83
CA LEU A 33 -10.97 4.14 4.48
C LEU A 33 -10.04 5.03 5.30
N ILE A 34 -9.75 6.25 4.83
CA ILE A 34 -8.99 7.25 5.59
C ILE A 34 -9.74 7.60 6.89
N ASP A 35 -11.03 7.83 6.80
CA ASP A 35 -11.85 8.26 7.93
C ASP A 35 -12.01 7.17 9.01
N GLU A 36 -11.84 5.90 8.65
CA GLU A 36 -11.84 4.79 9.61
C GLU A 36 -10.62 4.81 10.55
N LYS A 37 -9.55 5.52 10.20
CA LYS A 37 -8.32 5.68 11.00
C LYS A 37 -7.64 4.37 11.42
N LYS A 38 -7.74 3.35 10.58
CA LYS A 38 -7.16 2.01 10.80
C LYS A 38 -5.96 1.72 9.91
N SER A 39 -5.58 2.67 9.07
CA SER A 39 -4.59 2.47 8.01
C SER A 39 -3.58 3.60 8.00
N TYR A 40 -2.42 3.34 7.42
CA TYR A 40 -1.40 4.35 7.16
C TYR A 40 -1.57 4.89 5.76
N LEU A 41 -1.57 6.21 5.61
CA LEU A 41 -1.74 6.90 4.33
C LEU A 41 -0.36 7.38 3.81
N ILE A 42 0.00 6.96 2.60
CA ILE A 42 1.27 7.29 1.97
C ILE A 42 1.05 8.03 0.65
N ASP A 43 1.67 9.20 0.55
CA ASP A 43 1.76 9.99 -0.68
C ASP A 43 3.11 9.69 -1.35
N LEU A 44 3.07 9.12 -2.56
CA LEU A 44 4.26 8.70 -3.30
C LEU A 44 4.80 9.77 -4.24
N ARG A 45 4.27 10.99 -4.16
CA ARG A 45 4.63 12.09 -5.06
C ARG A 45 5.86 12.87 -4.57
N THR A 46 6.35 13.74 -5.44
CA THR A 46 7.50 14.61 -5.17
C THR A 46 7.14 15.80 -4.29
N ASP A 47 8.17 16.44 -3.70
CA ASP A 47 8.01 17.67 -2.93
C ASP A 47 7.33 18.78 -3.74
N ASP A 48 7.70 18.95 -5.00
CA ASP A 48 7.11 19.96 -5.88
C ASP A 48 5.62 19.70 -6.12
N GLU A 49 5.22 18.46 -6.30
CA GLU A 49 3.80 18.09 -6.47
C GLU A 49 3.00 18.44 -5.21
N LEU A 50 3.50 18.12 -4.02
CA LEU A 50 2.84 18.45 -2.76
C LEU A 50 2.74 19.96 -2.57
N LYS A 51 3.82 20.67 -2.84
CA LYS A 51 3.88 22.13 -2.69
C LYS A 51 2.93 22.85 -3.64
N ASN A 52 2.89 22.45 -4.90
CA ASN A 52 2.14 23.14 -5.94
C ASN A 52 0.65 22.74 -5.99
N LYS A 53 0.33 21.51 -5.66
CA LYS A 53 -1.03 20.95 -5.80
C LYS A 53 -1.71 20.60 -4.49
N GLY A 54 -0.97 20.57 -3.38
CA GLY A 54 -1.47 20.12 -2.10
C GLY A 54 -1.38 18.60 -1.93
N PHE A 55 -1.92 18.09 -0.84
CA PHE A 55 -1.86 16.68 -0.46
C PHE A 55 -3.08 16.30 0.39
N ILE A 56 -3.28 15.03 0.61
CA ILE A 56 -4.35 14.54 1.48
C ILE A 56 -3.85 14.61 2.93
N LYS A 57 -4.63 15.24 3.79
CA LYS A 57 -4.31 15.40 5.22
C LYS A 57 -3.97 14.06 5.88
N GLY A 58 -2.88 14.05 6.63
CA GLY A 58 -2.42 12.86 7.35
C GLY A 58 -1.51 11.96 6.55
N ALA A 59 -1.24 12.26 5.28
CA ALA A 59 -0.33 11.47 4.46
C ALA A 59 1.13 11.63 4.91
N THR A 60 1.84 10.51 4.97
CA THR A 60 3.30 10.47 5.05
C THR A 60 3.85 10.42 3.64
N GLN A 61 4.78 11.30 3.31
CA GLN A 61 5.39 11.32 1.99
C GLN A 61 6.54 10.32 1.89
N ILE A 62 6.51 9.52 0.83
CA ILE A 62 7.67 8.75 0.35
C ILE A 62 7.78 9.01 -1.14
N ASP A 63 8.71 9.87 -1.54
CA ASP A 63 8.93 10.19 -2.95
C ASP A 63 9.43 8.94 -3.70
N TYR A 64 8.56 8.37 -4.52
CA TYR A 64 8.82 7.10 -5.22
C TYR A 64 9.90 7.22 -6.30
N PHE A 65 10.24 8.43 -6.73
CA PHE A 65 11.33 8.65 -7.69
C PHE A 65 12.72 8.65 -7.05
N LYS A 66 12.82 8.73 -5.73
CA LYS A 66 14.12 8.66 -5.05
C LYS A 66 14.72 7.27 -5.12
N LYS A 67 16.05 7.20 -5.20
CA LYS A 67 16.80 5.94 -5.31
C LYS A 67 16.56 4.99 -4.13
N ASP A 68 16.31 5.54 -2.95
CA ASP A 68 16.10 4.76 -1.72
C ASP A 68 14.63 4.42 -1.44
N ALA A 69 13.70 4.82 -2.30
CA ALA A 69 12.27 4.63 -2.08
C ALA A 69 11.89 3.17 -1.80
N GLU A 70 12.39 2.24 -2.62
CA GLU A 70 12.11 0.82 -2.43
C GLU A 70 12.63 0.30 -1.08
N MET A 71 13.82 0.73 -0.68
CA MET A 71 14.41 0.36 0.60
C MET A 71 13.58 0.90 1.77
N VAL A 72 13.16 2.16 1.68
CA VAL A 72 12.30 2.79 2.71
C VAL A 72 10.99 2.02 2.85
N ILE A 73 10.34 1.69 1.73
CA ILE A 73 9.10 0.92 1.72
C ILE A 73 9.31 -0.48 2.29
N SER A 74 10.39 -1.16 1.92
CA SER A 74 10.68 -2.52 2.39
C SER A 74 10.85 -2.63 3.91
N LYS A 75 11.18 -1.52 4.58
CA LYS A 75 11.34 -1.45 6.04
C LYS A 75 10.06 -1.13 6.80
N LEU A 76 8.97 -0.84 6.12
CA LEU A 76 7.68 -0.60 6.76
C LEU A 76 7.15 -1.88 7.39
N ASP A 77 6.31 -1.73 8.42
CA ASP A 77 5.65 -2.87 9.08
C ASP A 77 4.66 -3.52 8.11
N LYS A 78 4.96 -4.76 7.71
CA LYS A 78 4.19 -5.50 6.70
C LYS A 78 2.84 -6.01 7.20
N THR A 79 2.60 -5.95 8.51
CA THR A 79 1.34 -6.40 9.12
C THR A 79 0.23 -5.35 9.07
N LYS A 80 0.57 -4.11 8.72
CA LYS A 80 -0.36 -2.97 8.69
C LYS A 80 -1.03 -2.83 7.31
N THR A 81 -2.15 -2.12 7.29
CA THR A 81 -2.82 -1.71 6.04
C THR A 81 -2.31 -0.36 5.59
N TYR A 82 -1.97 -0.25 4.31
CA TYR A 82 -1.47 0.96 3.70
C TYR A 82 -2.40 1.45 2.62
N LEU A 83 -2.76 2.73 2.71
CA LEU A 83 -3.47 3.47 1.67
C LEU A 83 -2.43 4.28 0.92
N ILE A 84 -2.26 4.01 -0.36
CA ILE A 84 -1.22 4.65 -1.17
C ILE A 84 -1.81 5.40 -2.36
N TYR A 85 -1.18 6.51 -2.73
CA TYR A 85 -1.56 7.26 -3.91
C TYR A 85 -0.38 8.01 -4.53
N CYS A 86 -0.53 8.31 -5.81
CA CYS A 86 0.34 9.23 -6.53
C CYS A 86 -0.53 10.22 -7.33
N ALA A 87 0.00 10.84 -8.38
CA ALA A 87 -0.76 11.80 -9.17
C ALA A 87 -1.89 11.16 -9.99
N GLY A 88 -1.58 10.14 -10.76
CA GLY A 88 -2.53 9.49 -11.68
C GLY A 88 -2.69 7.97 -11.53
N GLY A 89 -2.01 7.36 -10.57
CA GLY A 89 -2.10 5.92 -10.31
C GLY A 89 -0.92 5.07 -10.81
N GLY A 90 -0.02 5.60 -11.63
CA GLY A 90 1.12 4.84 -12.20
C GLY A 90 2.15 4.41 -11.15
N ARG A 91 2.71 5.36 -10.44
CA ARG A 91 3.71 5.10 -9.37
C ARG A 91 3.11 4.26 -8.23
N SER A 92 1.89 4.56 -7.83
CA SER A 92 1.22 3.83 -6.76
C SER A 92 0.86 2.41 -7.18
N GLY A 93 0.49 2.18 -8.43
CA GLY A 93 0.29 0.84 -8.97
C GLY A 93 1.57 0.00 -8.94
N GLU A 94 2.70 0.56 -9.34
CA GLU A 94 4.02 -0.10 -9.24
C GLU A 94 4.40 -0.37 -7.78
N CYS A 95 4.17 0.60 -6.90
CA CYS A 95 4.42 0.45 -5.47
C CYS A 95 3.59 -0.68 -4.85
N ALA A 96 2.32 -0.80 -5.23
CA ALA A 96 1.48 -1.90 -4.77
C ALA A 96 2.05 -3.27 -5.15
N GLU A 97 2.56 -3.41 -6.38
CA GLU A 97 3.21 -4.64 -6.83
C GLU A 97 4.52 -4.92 -6.07
N LEU A 98 5.31 -3.88 -5.79
CA LEU A 98 6.51 -4.00 -4.94
C LEU A 98 6.14 -4.48 -3.53
N MET A 99 5.12 -3.88 -2.93
CA MET A 99 4.65 -4.27 -1.60
C MET A 99 4.14 -5.71 -1.57
N LYS A 100 3.50 -6.16 -2.63
CA LYS A 100 3.11 -7.56 -2.80
C LYS A 100 4.32 -8.49 -2.78
N LYS A 101 5.36 -8.17 -3.53
CA LYS A 101 6.61 -8.96 -3.54
C LYS A 101 7.28 -9.00 -2.18
N GLU A 102 7.20 -7.91 -1.43
CA GLU A 102 7.80 -7.78 -0.11
C GLU A 102 6.97 -8.45 1.00
N GLY A 103 5.80 -8.99 0.69
CA GLY A 103 4.96 -9.73 1.63
C GLY A 103 4.07 -8.88 2.52
N PHE A 104 3.69 -7.69 2.08
CA PHE A 104 2.73 -6.85 2.80
C PHE A 104 1.35 -7.52 2.87
N THR A 105 0.64 -7.30 3.96
CA THR A 105 -0.67 -7.94 4.20
C THR A 105 -1.77 -7.30 3.36
N HIS A 106 -1.87 -5.97 3.35
CA HIS A 106 -2.98 -5.26 2.72
C HIS A 106 -2.56 -3.89 2.20
N VAL A 107 -2.78 -3.66 0.91
CA VAL A 107 -2.47 -2.41 0.22
C VAL A 107 -3.69 -1.94 -0.55
N VAL A 108 -4.08 -0.71 -0.33
CA VAL A 108 -5.20 -0.06 -1.04
C VAL A 108 -4.65 1.08 -1.88
N ASN A 109 -4.85 1.00 -3.17
CA ASN A 109 -4.39 1.99 -4.14
C ASN A 109 -5.54 2.90 -4.57
N LEU A 110 -5.33 4.20 -4.50
CA LEU A 110 -6.23 5.18 -5.12
C LEU A 110 -6.00 5.13 -6.64
N GLU A 111 -6.85 4.40 -7.35
CA GLU A 111 -6.65 3.99 -8.73
C GLU A 111 -6.43 5.16 -9.69
N LYS A 112 -7.21 6.22 -9.56
CA LYS A 112 -7.12 7.41 -10.41
C LYS A 112 -6.26 8.54 -9.81
N GLY A 113 -5.69 8.32 -8.65
CA GLY A 113 -4.74 9.22 -8.03
C GLY A 113 -5.30 10.53 -7.49
N PHE A 114 -4.36 11.36 -7.06
CA PHE A 114 -4.64 12.67 -6.47
C PHE A 114 -5.33 13.65 -7.42
N ASP A 115 -5.01 13.60 -8.71
CA ASP A 115 -5.61 14.52 -9.69
C ASP A 115 -7.13 14.32 -9.78
N ASP A 116 -7.59 13.07 -9.77
CA ASP A 116 -9.02 12.74 -9.73
C ASP A 116 -9.66 13.09 -8.37
N TRP A 117 -8.95 12.82 -7.27
CA TRP A 117 -9.37 13.21 -5.91
C TRP A 117 -9.68 14.70 -5.82
N LYS A 118 -8.76 15.52 -6.28
CA LYS A 118 -8.88 16.98 -6.28
C LYS A 118 -10.00 17.46 -7.22
N LYS A 119 -10.09 16.89 -8.41
CA LYS A 119 -11.11 17.21 -9.40
C LYS A 119 -12.53 16.93 -8.89
N LYS A 120 -12.71 15.88 -8.09
CA LYS A 120 -14.00 15.52 -7.48
C LYS A 120 -14.34 16.34 -6.24
N GLY A 121 -13.48 17.27 -5.85
CA GLY A 121 -13.73 18.20 -4.75
C GLY A 121 -13.48 17.64 -3.35
N PHE A 122 -12.75 16.53 -3.23
CA PHE A 122 -12.34 16.03 -1.92
C PHE A 122 -11.30 16.95 -1.27
N GLU A 123 -11.25 16.94 0.05
CA GLU A 123 -10.40 17.83 0.84
C GLU A 123 -8.92 17.70 0.49
N VAL A 124 -8.29 18.86 0.26
CA VAL A 124 -6.86 19.00 -0.05
C VAL A 124 -6.25 19.97 0.92
N GLU A 125 -5.13 19.59 1.54
CA GLU A 125 -4.34 20.46 2.39
C GLU A 125 -3.16 21.02 1.59
N MET A 126 -2.90 22.32 1.74
CA MET A 126 -1.77 22.97 1.10
C MET A 126 -0.62 23.10 2.07
N LYS A 127 0.60 22.81 1.63
CA LYS A 127 1.82 23.09 2.38
C LYS A 127 1.98 24.60 2.55
N LYS A 128 2.11 25.03 3.76
CA LYS A 128 2.44 26.42 4.07
C LYS A 128 3.94 26.70 3.89
#